data_14e9a70fd596677ad05003accf256d05
#
_entry.id   14e9a70fd596677ad05003accf256d05
#
_cell.length_a   1.000
_cell.length_b   1.000
_cell.length_c   1.000
_cell.angle_alpha   90.00
_cell.angle_beta   90.00
_cell.angle_gamma   90.00
#
_symmetry.space_group_name_H-M   'P 1'
#
loop_
_entity.id
_entity.type
_entity.pdbx_description
1 polymer ?
#
loop_
_entity_poly.entity_id
_entity_poly.type
_entity_poly.pdbx_seq_one_letter_code
_entity_poly.pdbx_strand_id
1 'polypeptide(L)'
;ENDLLKISILAGRGADLAELTYKPKNFNLAWQTSTGWPTKKTATNHPADVESFLTGYPGGWQSVFPNGGAPSKHKGIEFGQHDEVSMLAWDYEVTKDDEDEISIKFTTLTQKVKFKYEKTFTLRKGQAIVFLDEKVTNLANESAEAMWGNHISFGEPFLDEFSTVEVDSSTKVICTENRRKQTRKKSSFARSHPLLKQ
;
A
#
# COMPACT_ATOMS: atom_id res chain seq x y z
N GLU A 1 -6.29 -4.27 -17.21
CA GLU A 1 -4.96 -4.22 -17.83
C GLU A 1 -4.95 -3.36 -19.07
N ASN A 2 -3.79 -2.87 -19.46
CA ASN A 2 -3.56 -2.29 -20.78
C ASN A 2 -2.55 -3.16 -21.56
N ASP A 3 -2.00 -2.65 -22.65
CA ASP A 3 -1.00 -3.35 -23.48
C ASP A 3 0.34 -3.60 -22.75
N LEU A 4 0.71 -2.79 -21.76
CA LEU A 4 1.99 -2.86 -21.05
C LEU A 4 1.89 -3.37 -19.62
N LEU A 5 0.80 -3.09 -18.93
CA LEU A 5 0.63 -3.41 -17.51
C LEU A 5 -0.62 -4.26 -17.24
N LYS A 6 -0.48 -5.20 -16.31
CA LYS A 6 -1.58 -5.88 -15.64
C LYS A 6 -1.51 -5.60 -14.16
N ILE A 7 -2.62 -5.19 -13.55
CA ILE A 7 -2.76 -5.03 -12.11
C ILE A 7 -3.89 -5.91 -11.57
N SER A 8 -3.71 -6.47 -10.39
CA SER A 8 -4.74 -7.19 -9.65
C SER A 8 -4.95 -6.52 -8.31
N ILE A 9 -6.21 -6.18 -8.00
CA ILE A 9 -6.58 -5.43 -6.80
C ILE A 9 -7.54 -6.24 -5.95
N LEU A 10 -7.27 -6.33 -4.66
CA LEU A 10 -8.04 -7.12 -3.69
C LEU A 10 -9.15 -6.28 -3.07
N ALA A 11 -10.32 -6.18 -3.71
CA ALA A 11 -11.46 -5.43 -3.18
C ALA A 11 -11.93 -5.94 -1.79
N GLY A 12 -11.82 -7.25 -1.55
CA GLY A 12 -12.19 -7.86 -0.27
C GLY A 12 -11.25 -7.53 0.90
N ARG A 13 -10.11 -6.87 0.64
CA ARG A 13 -9.13 -6.48 1.64
C ARG A 13 -8.32 -5.28 1.15
N GLY A 14 -8.48 -4.13 1.79
CA GLY A 14 -7.66 -2.93 1.60
C GLY A 14 -7.76 -2.25 0.24
N ALA A 15 -8.47 -2.84 -0.73
CA ALA A 15 -8.27 -2.57 -2.14
C ALA A 15 -6.76 -2.52 -2.48
N ASP A 16 -6.03 -3.51 -1.95
CA ASP A 16 -4.58 -3.64 -2.08
C ASP A 16 -4.21 -4.01 -3.52
N LEU A 17 -3.23 -3.33 -4.09
CA LEU A 17 -2.64 -3.74 -5.37
C LEU A 17 -1.69 -4.92 -5.09
N ALA A 18 -2.18 -6.14 -5.34
CA ALA A 18 -1.47 -7.38 -5.04
C ALA A 18 -0.53 -7.82 -6.17
N GLU A 19 -0.83 -7.42 -7.41
CA GLU A 19 0.00 -7.74 -8.58
C GLU A 19 0.19 -6.47 -9.41
N LEU A 20 1.43 -6.24 -9.85
CA LEU A 20 1.82 -5.23 -10.82
C LEU A 20 2.76 -5.87 -11.83
N THR A 21 2.21 -6.42 -12.90
CA THR A 21 2.98 -7.14 -13.90
C THR A 21 3.33 -6.24 -15.09
N TYR A 22 4.60 -6.15 -15.42
CA TYR A 22 5.07 -5.56 -16.68
C TYR A 22 5.03 -6.64 -17.77
N LYS A 23 4.00 -6.56 -18.62
CA LYS A 23 3.67 -7.60 -19.62
C LYS A 23 4.80 -7.90 -20.62
N PRO A 24 5.56 -6.90 -21.16
CA PRO A 24 6.62 -7.18 -22.12
C PRO A 24 7.75 -8.06 -21.59
N LYS A 25 7.96 -8.09 -20.28
CA LYS A 25 8.95 -8.95 -19.63
C LYS A 25 8.31 -10.08 -18.81
N ASN A 26 6.98 -10.13 -18.79
CA ASN A 26 6.18 -11.11 -18.03
C ASN A 26 6.67 -11.26 -16.58
N PHE A 27 6.80 -10.12 -15.87
CA PHE A 27 7.30 -10.19 -14.53
C PHE A 27 6.54 -9.25 -13.58
N ASN A 28 6.25 -9.73 -12.37
CA ASN A 28 5.56 -8.98 -11.32
C ASN A 28 6.56 -8.20 -10.48
N LEU A 29 6.36 -6.86 -10.39
CA LEU A 29 7.19 -5.97 -9.58
C LEU A 29 6.85 -6.07 -8.09
N ALA A 30 5.60 -6.43 -7.77
CA ALA A 30 5.16 -6.51 -6.39
C ALA A 30 5.67 -7.78 -5.71
N TRP A 31 6.27 -7.66 -4.53
CA TRP A 31 6.57 -8.82 -3.70
C TRP A 31 5.27 -9.44 -3.20
N GLN A 32 5.21 -10.76 -3.21
CA GLN A 32 4.08 -11.53 -2.71
C GLN A 32 4.53 -12.53 -1.66
N THR A 33 3.70 -12.70 -0.64
CA THR A 33 3.93 -13.75 0.35
C THR A 33 3.72 -15.14 -0.24
N SER A 34 4.44 -16.14 0.26
CA SER A 34 4.29 -17.53 -0.15
C SER A 34 2.93 -18.14 0.19
N THR A 35 2.17 -17.53 1.09
CA THR A 35 0.82 -17.98 1.48
C THR A 35 -0.24 -17.58 0.46
N GLY A 36 0.12 -16.76 -0.52
CA GLY A 36 -0.80 -16.25 -1.55
C GLY A 36 -1.74 -15.16 -1.04
N TRP A 37 -2.75 -14.86 -1.84
CA TRP A 37 -3.71 -13.81 -1.52
C TRP A 37 -4.72 -14.26 -0.47
N PRO A 38 -5.08 -13.38 0.49
CA PRO A 38 -6.06 -13.71 1.49
C PRO A 38 -7.43 -13.97 0.85
N THR A 39 -8.10 -15.01 1.32
CA THR A 39 -9.48 -15.31 0.93
C THR A 39 -10.45 -14.47 1.76
N LYS A 40 -11.74 -14.41 1.35
CA LYS A 40 -12.81 -13.75 2.13
C LYS A 40 -12.89 -14.21 3.61
N LYS A 41 -12.40 -15.42 3.91
CA LYS A 41 -12.37 -15.96 5.29
C LYS A 41 -11.28 -15.34 6.17
N THR A 42 -10.26 -14.74 5.56
CA THR A 42 -9.16 -14.07 6.27
C THR A 42 -9.34 -12.55 6.34
N ALA A 43 -10.29 -11.98 5.59
CA ALA A 43 -10.70 -10.60 5.75
C ALA A 43 -11.49 -10.48 7.07
N THR A 44 -10.88 -9.95 8.11
CA THR A 44 -11.56 -9.68 9.36
C THR A 44 -12.26 -8.33 9.26
N ASN A 45 -13.56 -8.28 9.55
CA ASN A 45 -14.27 -7.00 9.70
C ASN A 45 -13.99 -6.33 11.06
N HIS A 46 -13.00 -6.82 11.80
CA HIS A 46 -12.61 -6.30 13.09
C HIS A 46 -11.21 -5.71 13.01
N PRO A 47 -11.10 -4.40 13.08
CA PRO A 47 -9.82 -3.68 12.96
C PRO A 47 -9.02 -3.67 14.28
N ALA A 48 -9.08 -4.70 15.09
CA ALA A 48 -8.62 -4.56 16.47
C ALA A 48 -7.30 -5.24 16.81
N ASP A 49 -6.77 -6.06 15.90
CA ASP A 49 -5.66 -6.93 16.30
C ASP A 49 -4.34 -6.56 15.63
N VAL A 50 -3.31 -6.34 16.46
CA VAL A 50 -1.94 -6.10 16.01
C VAL A 50 -1.43 -7.18 15.05
N GLU A 51 -1.87 -8.42 15.29
CA GLU A 51 -1.49 -9.58 14.48
C GLU A 51 -2.25 -9.65 13.16
N SER A 52 -3.40 -8.98 13.05
CA SER A 52 -4.27 -9.09 11.88
C SER A 52 -3.60 -8.60 10.59
N PHE A 53 -2.84 -7.51 10.64
CA PHE A 53 -2.12 -7.01 9.47
C PHE A 53 -1.08 -8.02 9.00
N LEU A 54 -0.23 -8.51 9.89
CA LEU A 54 0.88 -9.43 9.55
C LEU A 54 0.38 -10.81 9.16
N THR A 55 -0.65 -11.34 9.84
CA THR A 55 -1.20 -12.68 9.58
C THR A 55 -1.81 -12.78 8.19
N GLY A 56 -2.42 -11.71 7.70
CA GLY A 56 -3.06 -11.70 6.39
C GLY A 56 -2.30 -10.88 5.34
N TYR A 57 -1.04 -10.51 5.59
CA TYR A 57 -0.28 -9.65 4.69
C TYR A 57 0.04 -10.35 3.36
N PRO A 58 -0.50 -9.88 2.23
CA PRO A 58 -0.32 -10.53 0.93
C PRO A 58 0.97 -10.10 0.22
N GLY A 59 1.66 -9.07 0.71
CA GLY A 59 2.64 -8.31 -0.05
C GLY A 59 1.97 -7.23 -0.91
N GLY A 60 2.66 -6.71 -1.91
CA GLY A 60 2.13 -5.71 -2.83
C GLY A 60 2.10 -4.30 -2.25
N TRP A 61 1.04 -3.55 -2.53
CA TRP A 61 0.90 -2.14 -2.18
C TRP A 61 -0.38 -1.89 -1.41
N GLN A 62 -0.26 -1.53 -0.12
CA GLN A 62 -1.36 -1.20 0.77
C GLN A 62 -1.41 0.30 1.05
N SER A 63 -2.62 0.86 1.14
CA SER A 63 -2.83 2.15 1.80
C SER A 63 -2.86 1.96 3.30
N VAL A 64 -2.18 2.82 4.07
CA VAL A 64 -2.15 2.81 5.54
C VAL A 64 -2.81 4.08 6.06
N PHE A 65 -3.95 3.90 6.76
CA PHE A 65 -4.80 4.99 7.23
C PHE A 65 -5.87 4.45 8.21
N PRO A 66 -6.26 5.17 9.28
CA PRO A 66 -5.74 6.44 9.77
C PRO A 66 -4.50 6.30 10.66
N ASN A 67 -4.01 5.09 10.92
CA ASN A 67 -2.76 4.82 11.62
C ASN A 67 -1.72 4.25 10.66
N GLY A 68 -0.64 4.96 10.43
CA GLY A 68 0.41 4.56 9.48
C GLY A 68 1.55 3.75 10.08
N GLY A 69 1.54 3.50 11.39
CA GLY A 69 2.66 2.88 12.10
C GLY A 69 2.30 1.67 12.95
N ALA A 70 3.08 1.47 14.00
CA ALA A 70 2.83 0.48 15.04
C ALA A 70 1.49 0.76 15.75
N PRO A 71 0.96 -0.21 16.52
CA PRO A 71 -0.22 0.02 17.33
C PRO A 71 -0.09 1.25 18.21
N SER A 72 -1.14 2.03 18.29
CA SER A 72 -1.15 3.29 19.00
C SER A 72 -2.49 3.55 19.67
N LYS A 73 -2.51 4.53 20.60
CA LYS A 73 -3.73 5.03 21.21
C LYS A 73 -3.79 6.52 21.03
N HIS A 74 -4.88 7.02 20.47
CA HIS A 74 -5.11 8.46 20.25
C HIS A 74 -6.52 8.84 20.66
N LYS A 75 -6.67 9.86 21.52
CA LYS A 75 -7.97 10.34 22.04
C LYS A 75 -8.88 9.21 22.56
N GLY A 76 -8.29 8.22 23.23
CA GLY A 76 -9.02 7.09 23.81
C GLY A 76 -9.30 5.93 22.82
N ILE A 77 -9.07 6.11 21.53
CA ILE A 77 -9.26 5.11 20.48
C ILE A 77 -7.97 4.32 20.31
N GLU A 78 -8.07 3.00 20.27
CA GLU A 78 -6.95 2.09 20.02
C GLU A 78 -6.90 1.71 18.54
N PHE A 79 -5.72 1.85 17.95
CA PHE A 79 -5.42 1.49 16.57
C PHE A 79 -4.44 0.33 16.51
N GLY A 80 -4.70 -0.63 15.65
CA GLY A 80 -3.76 -1.69 15.31
C GLY A 80 -2.62 -1.19 14.42
N GLN A 81 -1.71 -2.10 14.05
CA GLN A 81 -0.66 -1.78 13.10
C GLN A 81 -1.27 -1.51 11.71
N HIS A 82 -0.91 -0.39 11.10
CA HIS A 82 -1.40 0.03 9.76
C HIS A 82 -2.93 0.02 9.63
N ASP A 83 -3.62 0.24 10.75
CA ASP A 83 -5.07 0.25 10.86
C ASP A 83 -5.64 1.50 10.17
N GLU A 84 -6.71 1.41 9.46
CA GLU A 84 -7.87 0.52 9.43
C GLU A 84 -8.11 -0.01 8.00
N VAL A 85 -7.85 0.86 7.00
CA VAL A 85 -8.30 0.69 5.61
C VAL A 85 -7.69 -0.53 4.92
N SER A 86 -6.46 -0.92 5.28
CA SER A 86 -5.77 -2.08 4.71
C SER A 86 -6.42 -3.42 5.07
N MET A 87 -7.32 -3.42 6.07
CA MET A 87 -8.01 -4.63 6.55
C MET A 87 -9.47 -4.69 6.12
N LEU A 88 -10.07 -3.58 5.74
CA LEU A 88 -11.48 -3.50 5.37
C LEU A 88 -11.73 -4.04 3.96
N ALA A 89 -12.92 -4.54 3.72
CA ALA A 89 -13.43 -4.72 2.37
C ALA A 89 -13.85 -3.37 1.79
N TRP A 90 -13.63 -3.20 0.49
CA TRP A 90 -13.97 -1.98 -0.22
C TRP A 90 -15.00 -2.27 -1.31
N ASP A 91 -15.98 -1.41 -1.44
CA ASP A 91 -16.85 -1.37 -2.60
C ASP A 91 -16.07 -0.84 -3.80
N TYR A 92 -16.47 -1.25 -5.01
CA TYR A 92 -15.82 -0.77 -6.22
C TYR A 92 -16.81 -0.52 -7.35
N GLU A 93 -16.42 0.38 -8.24
CA GLU A 93 -17.10 0.65 -9.49
C GLU A 93 -16.08 0.86 -10.63
N VAL A 94 -16.38 0.34 -11.81
CA VAL A 94 -15.63 0.68 -13.03
C VAL A 94 -16.15 2.02 -13.51
N THR A 95 -15.29 3.05 -13.44
CA THR A 95 -15.68 4.43 -13.80
C THR A 95 -15.38 4.75 -15.25
N LYS A 96 -14.47 3.99 -15.87
CA LYS A 96 -14.14 4.10 -17.29
C LYS A 96 -13.61 2.76 -17.81
N ASP A 97 -14.02 2.37 -19.00
CA ASP A 97 -13.54 1.17 -19.70
C ASP A 97 -13.73 1.38 -21.21
N ASP A 98 -12.73 1.98 -21.85
CA ASP A 98 -12.67 2.19 -23.29
C ASP A 98 -11.29 1.82 -23.88
N GLU A 99 -11.08 2.07 -25.16
CA GLU A 99 -9.84 1.69 -25.86
C GLU A 99 -8.60 2.45 -25.36
N ASP A 100 -8.77 3.63 -24.78
CA ASP A 100 -7.68 4.52 -24.38
C ASP A 100 -7.39 4.47 -22.89
N GLU A 101 -8.42 4.18 -22.07
CA GLU A 101 -8.30 4.26 -20.62
C GLU A 101 -9.23 3.28 -19.90
N ILE A 102 -8.73 2.65 -18.88
CA ILE A 102 -9.51 1.89 -17.90
C ILE A 102 -9.31 2.49 -16.51
N SER A 103 -10.40 2.74 -15.80
CA SER A 103 -10.42 3.30 -14.45
C SER A 103 -11.37 2.54 -13.55
N ILE A 104 -10.89 2.22 -12.34
CA ILE A 104 -11.70 1.58 -11.30
C ILE A 104 -11.55 2.35 -10.00
N LYS A 105 -12.68 2.71 -9.40
CA LYS A 105 -12.74 3.42 -8.13
C LYS A 105 -13.16 2.49 -7.03
N PHE A 106 -12.45 2.56 -5.92
CA PHE A 106 -12.72 1.85 -4.67
C PHE A 106 -13.15 2.83 -3.60
N THR A 107 -14.06 2.40 -2.72
CA THR A 107 -14.58 3.23 -1.62
C THR A 107 -14.72 2.39 -0.36
N THR A 108 -14.31 2.94 0.79
CA THR A 108 -14.60 2.36 2.10
C THR A 108 -14.90 3.44 3.13
N LEU A 109 -15.50 3.04 4.24
CA LEU A 109 -15.75 3.86 5.41
C LEU A 109 -14.98 3.29 6.60
N THR A 110 -14.17 4.11 7.25
CA THR A 110 -13.49 3.71 8.48
C THR A 110 -14.47 3.66 9.65
N GLN A 111 -14.21 2.80 10.63
CA GLN A 111 -15.14 2.50 11.72
C GLN A 111 -14.77 3.22 13.02
N LYS A 112 -13.47 3.32 13.32
CA LYS A 112 -12.96 3.92 14.56
C LYS A 112 -13.04 5.45 14.56
N VAL A 113 -12.70 6.06 13.43
CA VAL A 113 -12.88 7.50 13.17
C VAL A 113 -13.61 7.60 11.84
N LYS A 114 -14.61 8.45 11.76
CA LYS A 114 -15.53 8.51 10.62
C LYS A 114 -14.89 9.20 9.39
N PHE A 115 -14.18 8.46 8.58
CA PHE A 115 -13.71 8.91 7.28
C PHE A 115 -14.34 8.12 6.13
N LYS A 116 -14.53 8.76 5.01
CA LYS A 116 -14.71 8.12 3.72
C LYS A 116 -13.36 8.13 3.00
N TYR A 117 -12.90 6.98 2.57
CA TYR A 117 -11.68 6.86 1.77
C TYR A 117 -12.05 6.35 0.37
N GLU A 118 -11.60 7.07 -0.62
CA GLU A 118 -11.77 6.75 -2.03
C GLU A 118 -10.40 6.65 -2.69
N LYS A 119 -10.18 5.64 -3.53
CA LYS A 119 -9.00 5.55 -4.39
C LYS A 119 -9.36 5.04 -5.76
N THR A 120 -8.76 5.65 -6.79
CA THR A 120 -9.00 5.32 -8.18
C THR A 120 -7.70 4.90 -8.83
N PHE A 121 -7.68 3.70 -9.41
CA PHE A 121 -6.60 3.23 -10.24
C PHE A 121 -6.95 3.46 -11.69
N THR A 122 -6.03 4.04 -12.45
CA THR A 122 -6.20 4.29 -13.88
C THR A 122 -5.00 3.79 -14.66
N LEU A 123 -5.26 3.06 -15.74
CA LEU A 123 -4.29 2.66 -16.74
C LEU A 123 -4.66 3.29 -18.08
N ARG A 124 -3.67 3.82 -18.81
CA ARG A 124 -3.85 4.39 -20.13
C ARG A 124 -3.10 3.59 -21.18
N LYS A 125 -3.67 3.53 -22.38
CA LYS A 125 -3.07 2.85 -23.52
C LYS A 125 -1.66 3.36 -23.80
N GLY A 126 -0.74 2.44 -24.09
CA GLY A 126 0.66 2.77 -24.41
C GLY A 126 1.50 3.28 -23.23
N GLN A 127 0.98 3.31 -22.01
CA GLN A 127 1.69 3.80 -20.84
C GLN A 127 1.97 2.70 -19.82
N ALA A 128 3.24 2.55 -19.44
CA ALA A 128 3.63 1.67 -18.33
C ALA A 128 3.56 2.42 -16.99
N ILE A 129 2.43 3.06 -16.72
CA ILE A 129 2.18 3.89 -15.54
C ILE A 129 0.85 3.47 -14.92
N VAL A 130 0.84 3.27 -13.60
CA VAL A 130 -0.38 3.19 -12.79
C VAL A 130 -0.62 4.56 -12.18
N PHE A 131 -1.71 5.22 -12.55
CA PHE A 131 -2.15 6.43 -11.89
C PHE A 131 -3.00 6.03 -10.68
N LEU A 132 -2.69 6.60 -9.53
CA LEU A 132 -3.44 6.39 -8.30
C LEU A 132 -3.87 7.74 -7.73
N ASP A 133 -5.19 7.97 -7.70
CA ASP A 133 -5.80 9.13 -7.07
C ASP A 133 -6.45 8.69 -5.76
N GLU A 134 -6.10 9.34 -4.66
CA GLU A 134 -6.63 9.05 -3.34
C GLU A 134 -7.32 10.29 -2.74
N LYS A 135 -8.50 10.08 -2.16
CA LYS A 135 -9.28 11.12 -1.49
C LYS A 135 -9.80 10.64 -0.15
N VAL A 136 -9.52 11.41 0.89
CA VAL A 136 -10.06 11.19 2.23
C VAL A 136 -10.99 12.33 2.59
N THR A 137 -12.19 11.99 3.07
CA THR A 137 -13.18 12.94 3.53
C THR A 137 -13.49 12.65 5.00
N ASN A 138 -13.31 13.64 5.86
CA ASN A 138 -13.77 13.57 7.24
C ASN A 138 -15.30 13.71 7.26
N LEU A 139 -15.99 12.71 7.76
CA LEU A 139 -17.46 12.69 7.90
C LEU A 139 -17.96 13.13 9.28
N ALA A 140 -17.05 13.39 10.22
CA ALA A 140 -17.40 13.93 11.52
C ALA A 140 -17.53 15.46 11.47
N ASN A 141 -18.27 16.03 12.43
CA ASN A 141 -18.41 17.48 12.57
C ASN A 141 -17.20 18.14 13.26
N GLU A 142 -16.22 17.33 13.70
CA GLU A 142 -15.04 17.78 14.42
C GLU A 142 -13.78 17.48 13.59
N SER A 143 -12.71 18.24 13.87
CA SER A 143 -11.40 17.96 13.28
C SER A 143 -10.86 16.62 13.77
N ALA A 144 -10.35 15.84 12.87
CA ALA A 144 -9.72 14.56 13.16
C ALA A 144 -8.28 14.55 12.64
N GLU A 145 -7.40 13.94 13.42
CA GLU A 145 -5.99 13.71 13.05
C GLU A 145 -5.85 12.31 12.49
N ALA A 146 -5.01 12.17 11.48
CA ALA A 146 -4.73 10.89 10.85
C ALA A 146 -3.31 10.84 10.29
N MET A 147 -2.73 9.64 10.25
CA MET A 147 -1.56 9.33 9.45
C MET A 147 -2.04 8.76 8.12
N TRP A 148 -1.41 9.18 7.04
CA TRP A 148 -1.74 8.73 5.69
C TRP A 148 -0.47 8.38 4.93
N GLY A 149 -0.42 7.19 4.38
CA GLY A 149 0.73 6.71 3.63
C GLY A 149 0.45 5.45 2.84
N ASN A 150 1.50 4.97 2.19
CA ASN A 150 1.48 3.76 1.39
C ASN A 150 2.60 2.82 1.83
N HIS A 151 2.27 1.55 2.01
CA HIS A 151 3.20 0.48 2.31
C HIS A 151 3.39 -0.36 1.05
N ILE A 152 4.53 -0.14 0.36
CA ILE A 152 4.81 -0.78 -0.92
C ILE A 152 5.94 -1.78 -0.74
N SER A 153 5.75 -3.01 -1.24
CA SER A 153 6.74 -4.07 -1.20
C SER A 153 7.11 -4.49 -2.61
N PHE A 154 8.38 -4.30 -2.94
CA PHE A 154 8.97 -4.81 -4.16
C PHE A 154 9.75 -6.09 -3.87
N GLY A 155 9.87 -6.98 -4.85
CA GLY A 155 10.56 -8.26 -4.72
C GLY A 155 11.40 -8.64 -5.91
N GLU A 156 12.11 -9.77 -5.76
CA GLU A 156 12.82 -10.39 -6.87
C GLU A 156 11.86 -10.83 -7.99
N PRO A 157 12.27 -10.78 -9.25
CA PRO A 157 13.59 -10.37 -9.77
C PRO A 157 13.76 -8.85 -9.98
N PHE A 158 12.76 -8.02 -9.62
CA PHE A 158 12.83 -6.57 -9.80
C PHE A 158 13.82 -5.92 -8.82
N LEU A 159 13.78 -6.35 -7.55
CA LEU A 159 14.65 -5.84 -6.51
C LEU A 159 15.93 -6.69 -6.41
N ASP A 160 17.06 -6.09 -6.65
CA ASP A 160 18.39 -6.68 -6.57
C ASP A 160 19.37 -5.77 -5.81
N GLU A 161 20.65 -6.15 -5.74
CA GLU A 161 21.70 -5.37 -5.05
C GLU A 161 22.05 -4.05 -5.74
N PHE A 162 21.60 -3.84 -6.98
CA PHE A 162 21.82 -2.62 -7.76
C PHE A 162 20.61 -1.70 -7.77
N SER A 163 19.50 -2.14 -7.20
CA SER A 163 18.26 -1.36 -7.17
C SER A 163 18.43 -0.10 -6.35
N THR A 164 17.90 1.01 -6.86
CA THR A 164 17.99 2.33 -6.23
C THR A 164 16.62 2.95 -6.03
N VAL A 165 16.47 3.73 -4.98
CA VAL A 165 15.29 4.57 -4.76
C VAL A 165 15.69 6.02 -5.03
N GLU A 166 15.08 6.60 -6.05
CA GLU A 166 15.25 8.01 -6.39
C GLU A 166 14.07 8.82 -5.88
N VAL A 167 14.35 9.95 -5.26
CA VAL A 167 13.33 10.88 -4.77
C VAL A 167 13.69 12.28 -5.24
N ASP A 168 12.69 13.17 -5.33
CA ASP A 168 12.92 14.57 -5.66
C ASP A 168 13.92 15.20 -4.69
N SER A 169 14.77 16.10 -5.18
CA SER A 169 15.83 16.76 -4.39
C SER A 169 15.29 17.60 -3.22
N SER A 170 14.02 18.01 -3.27
CA SER A 170 13.34 18.69 -2.17
C SER A 170 12.80 17.73 -1.09
N THR A 171 12.81 16.41 -1.35
CA THR A 171 12.28 15.40 -0.45
C THR A 171 13.21 15.17 0.73
N LYS A 172 12.68 15.32 1.95
CA LYS A 172 13.38 14.93 3.17
C LYS A 172 13.20 13.46 3.45
N VAL A 173 14.27 12.68 3.33
CA VAL A 173 14.28 11.27 3.70
C VAL A 173 14.62 11.14 5.18
N ILE A 174 13.74 10.48 5.95
CA ILE A 174 13.94 10.20 7.37
C ILE A 174 14.12 8.69 7.52
N CYS A 175 15.32 8.27 7.90
CA CYS A 175 15.61 6.90 8.27
C CYS A 175 15.41 6.76 9.79
N THR A 176 14.43 5.95 10.20
CA THR A 176 14.31 5.57 11.60
C THR A 176 15.40 4.56 11.93
N GLU A 177 16.27 4.87 12.91
CA GLU A 177 17.21 3.88 13.43
C GLU A 177 16.40 2.71 14.01
N ASN A 178 16.47 1.59 13.31
CA ASN A 178 15.84 0.37 13.80
C ASN A 178 16.65 -0.13 15.01
N ARG A 179 16.20 0.17 16.22
CA ARG A 179 16.82 -0.26 17.49
C ARG A 179 16.77 -1.79 17.72
N ARG A 180 16.28 -2.55 16.76
CA ARG A 180 16.49 -4.00 16.79
C ARG A 180 17.97 -4.24 16.56
N LYS A 181 18.68 -4.70 17.59
CA LYS A 181 20.00 -5.32 17.48
C LYS A 181 19.89 -6.46 16.47
N GLN A 182 19.96 -6.15 15.20
CA GLN A 182 20.14 -7.15 14.18
C GLN A 182 21.59 -7.59 14.25
N THR A 183 21.81 -8.74 14.83
CA THR A 183 22.96 -9.61 14.57
C THR A 183 22.91 -10.09 13.12
N ARG A 184 22.71 -9.21 12.15
CA ARG A 184 22.85 -9.49 10.74
C ARG A 184 24.08 -8.78 10.23
N LYS A 185 24.96 -9.53 9.55
CA LYS A 185 26.04 -8.99 8.71
C LYS A 185 25.48 -7.77 7.97
N LYS A 186 26.14 -6.63 8.12
CA LYS A 186 25.81 -5.40 7.41
C LYS A 186 25.68 -5.75 5.95
N SER A 187 24.46 -5.70 5.39
CA SER A 187 24.28 -5.85 3.97
C SER A 187 25.01 -4.69 3.30
N SER A 188 25.66 -4.96 2.19
CA SER A 188 26.40 -3.99 1.37
C SER A 188 25.54 -2.81 0.92
N PHE A 189 24.21 -2.96 1.01
CA PHE A 189 23.19 -1.99 0.65
C PHE A 189 23.32 -0.63 1.33
N ALA A 190 23.86 -0.56 2.55
CA ALA A 190 23.98 0.70 3.32
C ALA A 190 25.28 1.47 3.03
N ARG A 191 26.23 0.91 2.30
CA ARG A 191 27.58 1.49 2.18
C ARG A 191 27.93 2.15 0.86
N SER A 192 27.13 2.00 -0.19
CA SER A 192 27.55 2.44 -1.52
C SER A 192 26.71 3.58 -2.14
N HIS A 193 25.76 4.17 -1.42
CA HIS A 193 24.90 5.19 -2.02
C HIS A 193 25.27 6.61 -1.60
N PRO A 194 25.75 7.45 -2.55
CA PRO A 194 26.08 8.87 -2.28
C PRO A 194 24.87 9.70 -1.83
N LEU A 195 23.64 9.26 -2.20
CA LEU A 195 22.40 9.99 -1.90
C LEU A 195 21.92 9.88 -0.44
N LEU A 196 22.51 8.97 0.36
CA LEU A 196 22.20 8.87 1.79
C LEU A 196 23.13 9.72 2.69
N LYS A 197 23.96 10.57 2.10
CA LYS A 197 24.94 11.42 2.82
C LYS A 197 24.62 12.92 2.78
N GLN A 198 23.41 13.31 2.38
CA GLN A 198 22.99 14.72 2.48
C GLN A 198 21.76 14.87 3.38
#